data_63d3cad8f1d273d27a08c76bdc85d7f4
#
_entry.id   63d3cad8f1d273d27a08c76bdc85d7f4
#
_cell.length_a   1.000
_cell.length_b   1.000
_cell.length_c   1.000
_cell.angle_alpha   90.00
_cell.angle_beta   90.00
_cell.angle_gamma   90.00
#
_symmetry.space_group_name_H-M   'P 1'
#
loop_
_entity.id
_entity.type
_entity.pdbx_description
1 polymer ?
#
loop_
_entity_poly.entity_id
_entity_poly.type
_entity_poly.pdbx_seq_one_letter_code
_entity_poly.pdbx_strand_id
1 'polypeptide(L)'
;MDIKDILARCDHTLLRTDCTAAEIRALCDDAIRFGCASVCIPPAHVAGAKRYVNGRMKICTVIGFPNGYNTTAAKVFETEDAVKNGADEIDMVINLGMVKDKCWDILLDEIVRIKAACGGKLLKVIIECCLLTDEEKIKLCEIVSASGAEYIKTSTGFGGGGATREDVALFKANVAPHVKIKAAGGIANLQDAEDFLKLGADRLGTSRIVKAAKAMEKGE
;
A
#
# COMPACT_ATOMS: atom_id res chain seq x y z
N MET A 1 18.02 0.44 -13.56
CA MET A 1 18.06 -0.25 -12.26
C MET A 1 17.97 -1.75 -12.51
N ASP A 2 18.62 -2.59 -11.68
CA ASP A 2 18.44 -4.05 -11.81
C ASP A 2 16.98 -4.43 -11.48
N ILE A 3 16.40 -5.37 -12.22
CA ILE A 3 15.03 -5.86 -11.98
C ILE A 3 14.88 -6.44 -10.57
N LYS A 4 15.91 -7.05 -10.01
CA LYS A 4 15.91 -7.56 -8.63
C LYS A 4 15.73 -6.44 -7.60
N ASP A 5 16.34 -5.28 -7.83
CA ASP A 5 16.21 -4.11 -6.95
C ASP A 5 14.79 -3.53 -7.00
N ILE A 6 14.14 -3.59 -8.18
CA ILE A 6 12.76 -3.17 -8.36
C ILE A 6 11.82 -4.16 -7.63
N LEU A 7 12.01 -5.46 -7.85
CA LEU A 7 11.20 -6.52 -7.23
C LEU A 7 11.28 -6.50 -5.70
N ALA A 8 12.46 -6.27 -5.14
CA ALA A 8 12.66 -6.14 -3.70
C ALA A 8 11.91 -4.95 -3.07
N ARG A 9 11.40 -4.03 -3.89
CA ARG A 9 10.56 -2.89 -3.49
C ARG A 9 9.10 -3.04 -3.90
N CYS A 10 8.68 -4.20 -4.43
CA CYS A 10 7.31 -4.46 -4.82
C CYS A 10 6.51 -5.13 -3.71
N ASP A 11 5.31 -4.61 -3.43
CA ASP A 11 4.24 -5.36 -2.82
C ASP A 11 3.48 -6.06 -3.94
N HIS A 12 3.70 -7.38 -4.10
CA HIS A 12 3.01 -8.17 -5.12
C HIS A 12 1.53 -8.30 -4.76
N THR A 13 0.66 -7.67 -5.57
CA THR A 13 -0.70 -7.30 -5.14
C THR A 13 -1.78 -8.10 -5.87
N LEU A 14 -2.73 -8.65 -5.10
CA LEU A 14 -3.97 -9.23 -5.60
C LEU A 14 -5.12 -8.86 -4.66
N LEU A 15 -5.98 -7.91 -5.10
CA LEU A 15 -7.09 -7.33 -4.31
C LEU A 15 -8.44 -7.44 -5.01
N ARG A 16 -8.57 -8.26 -6.07
CA ARG A 16 -9.87 -8.52 -6.70
C ARG A 16 -10.84 -9.14 -5.69
N THR A 17 -12.12 -8.77 -5.80
CA THR A 17 -13.17 -9.23 -4.87
C THR A 17 -13.44 -10.75 -4.96
N ASP A 18 -13.13 -11.34 -6.10
CA ASP A 18 -13.37 -12.76 -6.44
C ASP A 18 -12.10 -13.63 -6.34
N CYS A 19 -11.00 -13.11 -5.78
CA CYS A 19 -9.78 -13.88 -5.69
C CYS A 19 -9.92 -15.09 -4.75
N THR A 20 -9.35 -16.20 -5.19
CA THR A 20 -9.42 -17.49 -4.50
C THR A 20 -8.20 -17.78 -3.64
N ALA A 21 -8.32 -18.68 -2.68
CA ALA A 21 -7.18 -19.14 -1.88
C ALA A 21 -6.06 -19.78 -2.72
N ALA A 22 -6.40 -20.38 -3.86
CA ALA A 22 -5.42 -20.95 -4.79
C ALA A 22 -4.59 -19.84 -5.47
N GLU A 23 -5.25 -18.77 -5.93
CA GLU A 23 -4.59 -17.61 -6.53
C GLU A 23 -3.70 -16.87 -5.50
N ILE A 24 -4.15 -16.77 -4.24
CA ILE A 24 -3.33 -16.18 -3.16
C ILE A 24 -2.08 -17.03 -2.90
N ARG A 25 -2.17 -18.36 -2.89
CA ARG A 25 -0.98 -19.23 -2.76
C ARG A 25 -0.01 -19.04 -3.93
N ALA A 26 -0.51 -19.02 -5.17
CA ALA A 26 0.30 -18.77 -6.35
C ALA A 26 1.00 -17.39 -6.30
N LEU A 27 0.28 -16.35 -5.82
CA LEU A 27 0.85 -15.02 -5.58
C LEU A 27 2.00 -15.07 -4.56
N CYS A 28 1.83 -15.82 -3.47
CA CYS A 28 2.86 -15.99 -2.44
C CYS A 28 4.11 -16.70 -3.00
N ASP A 29 3.92 -17.77 -3.79
CA ASP A 29 5.02 -18.49 -4.42
C ASP A 29 5.82 -17.59 -5.37
N ASP A 30 5.11 -16.80 -6.18
CA ASP A 30 5.74 -15.80 -7.05
C ASP A 30 6.53 -14.77 -6.24
N ALA A 31 5.93 -14.19 -5.20
CA ALA A 31 6.59 -13.18 -4.39
C ALA A 31 7.85 -13.72 -3.70
N ILE A 32 7.81 -14.96 -3.21
CA ILE A 32 8.97 -15.63 -2.60
C ILE A 32 10.05 -15.87 -3.66
N ARG A 33 9.68 -16.43 -4.82
CA ARG A 33 10.61 -16.72 -5.92
C ARG A 33 11.35 -15.49 -6.39
N PHE A 34 10.63 -14.38 -6.55
CA PHE A 34 11.16 -13.13 -7.09
C PHE A 34 11.68 -12.15 -6.03
N GLY A 35 11.65 -12.53 -4.75
CA GLY A 35 12.20 -11.72 -3.65
C GLY A 35 11.45 -10.40 -3.45
N CYS A 36 10.10 -10.40 -3.57
CA CYS A 36 9.29 -9.21 -3.37
C CYS A 36 9.33 -8.73 -1.90
N ALA A 37 9.02 -7.45 -1.68
CA ALA A 37 8.97 -6.86 -0.34
C ALA A 37 7.86 -7.47 0.53
N SER A 38 6.68 -7.67 -0.07
CA SER A 38 5.52 -8.32 0.57
C SER A 38 4.55 -8.85 -0.49
N VAL A 39 3.54 -9.61 -0.07
CA VAL A 39 2.29 -9.77 -0.80
C VAL A 39 1.23 -8.86 -0.20
N CYS A 40 0.39 -8.21 -1.03
CA CYS A 40 -0.72 -7.38 -0.58
C CYS A 40 -2.04 -8.04 -1.01
N ILE A 41 -2.83 -8.49 -0.02
CA ILE A 41 -3.97 -9.39 -0.20
C ILE A 41 -5.19 -8.94 0.62
N PRO A 42 -6.43 -9.40 0.29
CA PRO A 42 -7.61 -9.08 1.08
C PRO A 42 -7.52 -9.64 2.51
N PRO A 43 -8.14 -8.97 3.51
CA PRO A 43 -8.04 -9.36 4.93
C PRO A 43 -8.45 -10.80 5.22
N ALA A 44 -9.50 -11.31 4.55
CA ALA A 44 -10.00 -12.68 4.74
C ALA A 44 -8.95 -13.77 4.41
N HIS A 45 -7.93 -13.46 3.62
CA HIS A 45 -6.89 -14.42 3.23
C HIS A 45 -5.62 -14.35 4.11
N VAL A 46 -5.49 -13.35 5.00
CA VAL A 46 -4.29 -13.12 5.80
C VAL A 46 -3.87 -14.35 6.60
N ALA A 47 -4.76 -14.92 7.41
CA ALA A 47 -4.44 -16.08 8.26
C ALA A 47 -4.01 -17.31 7.42
N GLY A 48 -4.66 -17.54 6.28
CA GLY A 48 -4.31 -18.63 5.35
C GLY A 48 -2.94 -18.43 4.71
N ALA A 49 -2.69 -17.22 4.19
CA ALA A 49 -1.42 -16.85 3.58
C ALA A 49 -0.27 -16.89 4.60
N LYS A 50 -0.48 -16.39 5.83
CA LYS A 50 0.54 -16.39 6.89
C LYS A 50 1.00 -17.80 7.22
N ARG A 51 0.06 -18.76 7.36
CA ARG A 51 0.41 -20.17 7.55
C ARG A 51 1.16 -20.75 6.35
N TYR A 52 0.70 -20.43 5.15
CA TYR A 52 1.27 -20.95 3.90
C TYR A 52 2.72 -20.48 3.69
N VAL A 53 2.98 -19.18 3.85
CA VAL A 53 4.34 -18.65 3.64
C VAL A 53 5.32 -19.07 4.74
N ASN A 54 4.85 -19.40 5.92
CA ASN A 54 5.66 -19.87 7.04
C ASN A 54 6.94 -19.06 7.27
N GLY A 55 6.77 -17.73 7.39
CA GLY A 55 7.88 -16.78 7.63
C GLY A 55 8.71 -16.39 6.41
N ARG A 56 8.51 -17.02 5.24
CA ARG A 56 9.29 -16.75 4.01
C ARG A 56 8.91 -15.45 3.29
N MET A 57 7.76 -14.85 3.62
CA MET A 57 7.24 -13.63 2.99
C MET A 57 6.44 -12.81 3.99
N LYS A 58 6.53 -11.48 3.90
CA LYS A 58 5.70 -10.56 4.66
C LYS A 58 4.30 -10.48 4.06
N ILE A 59 3.28 -10.41 4.92
CA ILE A 59 1.88 -10.26 4.53
C ILE A 59 1.44 -8.82 4.79
N CYS A 60 1.12 -8.11 3.73
CA CYS A 60 0.43 -6.83 3.76
C CYS A 60 -1.06 -7.05 3.50
N THR A 61 -1.92 -6.29 4.16
CA THR A 61 -3.35 -6.27 3.88
C THR A 61 -3.91 -4.85 3.91
N VAL A 62 -5.18 -4.71 3.53
CA VAL A 62 -5.85 -3.41 3.38
C VAL A 62 -6.95 -3.24 4.42
N ILE A 63 -7.20 -1.99 4.87
CA ILE A 63 -8.18 -1.63 5.92
C ILE A 63 -9.04 -0.47 5.42
N GLY A 64 -10.37 -0.54 5.65
CA GLY A 64 -11.33 0.45 5.16
C GLY A 64 -11.37 0.54 3.63
N PHE A 65 -10.98 -0.52 2.97
CA PHE A 65 -10.66 -0.54 1.55
C PHE A 65 -11.84 -1.00 0.67
N PRO A 66 -12.05 -0.41 -0.53
CA PRO A 66 -11.23 0.68 -1.11
C PRO A 66 -11.75 2.09 -0.78
N ASN A 67 -12.91 2.25 -0.17
CA ASN A 67 -13.64 3.51 -0.10
C ASN A 67 -13.23 4.46 1.04
N GLY A 68 -12.64 3.97 2.11
CA GLY A 68 -12.16 4.78 3.24
C GLY A 68 -13.23 5.37 4.16
N TYR A 69 -14.51 5.28 3.86
CA TYR A 69 -15.61 5.94 4.57
C TYR A 69 -16.15 5.19 5.80
N ASN A 70 -15.56 4.05 6.15
CA ASN A 70 -15.88 3.34 7.38
C ASN A 70 -15.58 4.21 8.60
N THR A 71 -16.30 3.99 9.71
CA THR A 71 -15.98 4.67 10.96
C THR A 71 -14.59 4.31 11.45
N THR A 72 -13.93 5.21 12.17
CA THR A 72 -12.62 4.94 12.78
C THR A 72 -12.64 3.70 13.67
N ALA A 73 -13.71 3.48 14.44
CA ALA A 73 -13.85 2.29 15.28
C ALA A 73 -13.86 0.99 14.46
N ALA A 74 -14.56 0.97 13.30
CA ALA A 74 -14.56 -0.18 12.40
C ALA A 74 -13.17 -0.45 11.82
N LYS A 75 -12.45 0.59 11.36
CA LYS A 75 -11.09 0.47 10.84
C LYS A 75 -10.09 0.01 11.91
N VAL A 76 -10.22 0.47 13.16
CA VAL A 76 -9.41 0.00 14.29
C VAL A 76 -9.63 -1.49 14.51
N PHE A 77 -10.89 -1.94 14.57
CA PHE A 77 -11.21 -3.37 14.71
C PHE A 77 -10.66 -4.21 13.56
N GLU A 78 -10.85 -3.77 12.31
CA GLU A 78 -10.25 -4.44 11.14
C GLU A 78 -8.73 -4.57 11.26
N THR A 79 -8.05 -3.52 11.75
CA THR A 79 -6.60 -3.50 11.93
C THR A 79 -6.16 -4.51 12.99
N GLU A 80 -6.81 -4.53 14.16
CA GLU A 80 -6.53 -5.48 15.23
C GLU A 80 -6.75 -6.93 14.78
N ASP A 81 -7.85 -7.20 14.07
CA ASP A 81 -8.13 -8.52 13.51
C ASP A 81 -7.08 -8.94 12.47
N ALA A 82 -6.70 -8.05 11.56
CA ALA A 82 -5.69 -8.32 10.56
C ALA A 82 -4.31 -8.63 11.19
N VAL A 83 -3.91 -7.87 12.22
CA VAL A 83 -2.66 -8.09 12.95
C VAL A 83 -2.70 -9.42 13.71
N LYS A 84 -3.81 -9.73 14.39
CA LYS A 84 -4.06 -11.01 15.06
C LYS A 84 -3.97 -12.19 14.10
N ASN A 85 -4.47 -12.02 12.88
CA ASN A 85 -4.40 -13.03 11.82
C ASN A 85 -3.01 -13.16 11.17
N GLY A 86 -2.07 -12.27 11.52
CA GLY A 86 -0.67 -12.36 11.12
C GLY A 86 -0.24 -11.40 10.02
N ALA A 87 -0.96 -10.30 9.79
CA ALA A 87 -0.48 -9.22 8.92
C ALA A 87 0.80 -8.60 9.50
N ASP A 88 1.79 -8.38 8.64
CA ASP A 88 3.06 -7.72 8.97
C ASP A 88 3.02 -6.22 8.60
N GLU A 89 2.16 -5.85 7.63
CA GLU A 89 1.99 -4.50 7.11
C GLU A 89 0.51 -4.22 6.85
N ILE A 90 0.07 -3.00 7.11
CA ILE A 90 -1.32 -2.53 6.95
C ILE A 90 -1.34 -1.34 5.99
N ASP A 91 -2.20 -1.38 4.97
CA ASP A 91 -2.50 -0.28 4.06
C ASP A 91 -3.92 0.23 4.36
N MET A 92 -4.08 1.33 5.09
CA MET A 92 -5.38 1.93 5.37
C MET A 92 -5.79 2.95 4.32
N VAL A 93 -7.10 3.09 4.08
CA VAL A 93 -7.65 4.20 3.28
C VAL A 93 -8.24 5.25 4.20
N ILE A 94 -7.86 6.53 4.01
CA ILE A 94 -8.43 7.66 4.77
C ILE A 94 -9.89 7.92 4.37
N ASN A 95 -10.63 8.66 5.21
CA ASN A 95 -11.96 9.14 4.87
C ASN A 95 -11.86 10.40 4.00
N LEU A 96 -12.09 10.24 2.68
CA LEU A 96 -11.99 11.33 1.71
C LEU A 96 -13.06 12.42 1.92
N GLY A 97 -14.26 12.07 2.42
CA GLY A 97 -15.28 13.05 2.78
C GLY A 97 -14.77 14.04 3.84
N MET A 98 -14.06 13.52 4.85
CA MET A 98 -13.46 14.36 5.90
C MET A 98 -12.32 15.25 5.35
N VAL A 99 -11.63 14.84 4.28
CA VAL A 99 -10.65 15.71 3.59
C VAL A 99 -11.37 16.89 2.95
N LYS A 100 -12.48 16.62 2.23
CA LYS A 100 -13.29 17.67 1.57
C LYS A 100 -13.90 18.64 2.58
N ASP A 101 -14.31 18.15 3.74
CA ASP A 101 -14.83 18.94 4.86
C ASP A 101 -13.71 19.61 5.69
N LYS A 102 -12.43 19.40 5.32
CA LYS A 102 -11.24 19.93 6.04
C LYS A 102 -11.18 19.55 7.52
N CYS A 103 -11.71 18.37 7.87
CA CYS A 103 -11.68 17.82 9.22
C CYS A 103 -10.30 17.22 9.58
N TRP A 104 -9.25 18.06 9.54
CA TRP A 104 -7.84 17.62 9.61
C TRP A 104 -7.49 16.94 10.94
N ASP A 105 -7.99 17.45 12.06
CA ASP A 105 -7.73 16.87 13.38
C ASP A 105 -8.38 15.49 13.54
N ILE A 106 -9.57 15.28 12.96
CA ILE A 106 -10.26 13.99 12.97
C ILE A 106 -9.50 12.97 12.10
N LEU A 107 -8.97 13.40 10.95
CA LEU A 107 -8.14 12.55 10.09
C LEU A 107 -6.83 12.15 10.78
N LEU A 108 -6.18 13.09 11.47
CA LEU A 108 -4.99 12.79 12.25
C LEU A 108 -5.29 11.78 13.37
N ASP A 109 -6.36 11.99 14.14
CA ASP A 109 -6.81 11.07 15.20
C ASP A 109 -7.10 9.67 14.64
N GLU A 110 -7.78 9.58 13.50
CA GLU A 110 -8.04 8.31 12.81
C GLU A 110 -6.74 7.55 12.53
N ILE A 111 -5.75 8.21 11.90
CA ILE A 111 -4.49 7.56 11.54
C ILE A 111 -3.70 7.15 12.79
N VAL A 112 -3.64 8.01 13.80
CA VAL A 112 -2.95 7.73 15.08
C VAL A 112 -3.56 6.50 15.78
N ARG A 113 -4.89 6.41 15.85
CA ARG A 113 -5.59 5.28 16.47
C ARG A 113 -5.37 3.98 15.70
N ILE A 114 -5.40 4.03 14.37
CA ILE A 114 -5.10 2.87 13.53
C ILE A 114 -3.62 2.48 13.68
N LYS A 115 -2.69 3.45 13.74
CA LYS A 115 -1.28 3.17 14.00
C LYS A 115 -1.06 2.47 15.35
N ALA A 116 -1.77 2.90 16.39
CA ALA A 116 -1.73 2.24 17.69
C ALA A 116 -2.23 0.79 17.59
N ALA A 117 -3.36 0.56 16.88
CA ALA A 117 -3.94 -0.76 16.65
C ALA A 117 -3.02 -1.68 15.83
N CYS A 118 -2.09 -1.15 15.05
CA CYS A 118 -1.08 -1.94 14.35
C CYS A 118 -0.11 -2.69 15.29
N GLY A 119 -0.06 -2.36 16.58
CA GLY A 119 0.77 -3.09 17.56
C GLY A 119 2.24 -3.18 17.16
N GLY A 120 2.81 -2.09 16.62
CA GLY A 120 4.20 -2.04 16.14
C GLY A 120 4.39 -2.52 14.69
N LYS A 121 3.33 -2.98 14.01
CA LYS A 121 3.40 -3.29 12.58
C LYS A 121 3.43 -2.03 11.73
N LEU A 122 3.90 -2.18 10.49
CA LEU A 122 4.05 -1.07 9.55
C LEU A 122 2.67 -0.60 9.04
N LEU A 123 2.42 0.72 9.08
CA LEU A 123 1.23 1.36 8.55
C LEU A 123 1.56 2.18 7.31
N LYS A 124 0.77 2.01 6.23
CA LYS A 124 0.80 2.83 5.03
C LYS A 124 -0.57 3.51 4.86
N VAL A 125 -0.58 4.81 4.63
CA VAL A 125 -1.79 5.63 4.54
C VAL A 125 -2.11 5.95 3.09
N ILE A 126 -3.20 5.37 2.56
CA ILE A 126 -3.69 5.64 1.20
C ILE A 126 -4.52 6.90 1.23
N ILE A 127 -4.12 7.91 0.44
CA ILE A 127 -4.84 9.18 0.36
C ILE A 127 -5.69 9.33 -0.92
N GLU A 128 -5.61 8.40 -1.88
CA GLU A 128 -6.35 8.39 -3.17
C GLU A 128 -6.17 9.69 -3.96
N CYS A 129 -4.97 9.94 -4.43
CA CYS A 129 -4.53 11.19 -5.06
C CYS A 129 -5.43 11.70 -6.18
N CYS A 130 -6.00 10.80 -6.99
CA CYS A 130 -6.83 11.18 -8.14
C CYS A 130 -8.14 11.92 -7.75
N LEU A 131 -8.52 11.92 -6.48
CA LEU A 131 -9.70 12.60 -5.95
C LEU A 131 -9.36 13.88 -5.17
N LEU A 132 -8.08 14.30 -5.14
CA LEU A 132 -7.58 15.37 -4.30
C LEU A 132 -6.95 16.51 -5.14
N THR A 133 -7.05 17.73 -4.62
CA THR A 133 -6.24 18.86 -5.11
C THR A 133 -4.82 18.78 -4.56
N ASP A 134 -3.87 19.53 -5.14
CA ASP A 134 -2.48 19.52 -4.65
C ASP A 134 -2.37 20.12 -3.25
N GLU A 135 -3.21 21.13 -2.90
CA GLU A 135 -3.25 21.68 -1.53
C GLU A 135 -3.73 20.63 -0.52
N GLU A 136 -4.74 19.80 -0.88
CA GLU A 136 -5.21 18.71 -0.03
C GLU A 136 -4.12 17.64 0.15
N LYS A 137 -3.38 17.29 -0.92
CA LYS A 137 -2.26 16.34 -0.87
C LYS A 137 -1.13 16.84 0.02
N ILE A 138 -0.76 18.13 -0.10
CA ILE A 138 0.27 18.75 0.75
C ILE A 138 -0.16 18.69 2.21
N LYS A 139 -1.42 19.05 2.52
CA LYS A 139 -1.93 18.97 3.89
C LYS A 139 -1.92 17.55 4.45
N LEU A 140 -2.23 16.57 3.62
CA LEU A 140 -2.16 15.15 4.01
C LEU A 140 -0.72 14.66 4.20
N CYS A 141 0.27 15.19 3.47
CA CYS A 141 1.68 14.93 3.76
C CYS A 141 2.07 15.36 5.18
N GLU A 142 1.61 16.55 5.63
CA GLU A 142 1.81 17.03 7.00
C GLU A 142 1.15 16.11 8.03
N ILE A 143 -0.13 15.74 7.80
CA ILE A 143 -0.92 14.90 8.70
C ILE A 143 -0.29 13.51 8.84
N VAL A 144 0.05 12.87 7.71
CA VAL A 144 0.71 11.55 7.73
C VAL A 144 2.06 11.63 8.44
N SER A 145 2.82 12.72 8.22
CA SER A 145 4.10 12.94 8.90
C SER A 145 3.95 13.08 10.42
N ALA A 146 2.86 13.67 10.89
CA ALA A 146 2.57 13.84 12.31
C ALA A 146 1.97 12.58 12.98
N SER A 147 1.43 11.64 12.20
CA SER A 147 0.62 10.52 12.71
C SER A 147 1.41 9.34 13.26
N GLY A 148 2.71 9.25 12.97
CA GLY A 148 3.55 8.09 13.27
C GLY A 148 3.44 6.95 12.25
N ALA A 149 2.68 7.10 11.16
CA ALA A 149 2.67 6.15 10.06
C ALA A 149 4.02 6.15 9.31
N GLU A 150 4.43 4.99 8.82
CA GLU A 150 5.71 4.84 8.11
C GLU A 150 5.65 5.23 6.64
N TYR A 151 4.46 5.18 6.02
CA TYR A 151 4.31 5.47 4.59
C TYR A 151 3.08 6.32 4.31
N ILE A 152 3.23 7.21 3.32
CA ILE A 152 2.11 7.73 2.53
C ILE A 152 2.00 6.91 1.23
N LYS A 153 0.78 6.59 0.80
CA LYS A 153 0.51 5.82 -0.42
C LYS A 153 -0.45 6.56 -1.33
N THR A 154 -0.15 6.57 -2.62
CA THR A 154 -0.90 7.35 -3.61
C THR A 154 -2.35 6.90 -3.79
N SER A 155 -2.58 5.60 -3.98
CA SER A 155 -3.86 5.14 -4.57
C SER A 155 -4.25 3.74 -4.11
N THR A 156 -5.56 3.49 -4.13
CA THR A 156 -6.13 2.14 -3.97
C THR A 156 -5.98 1.29 -5.23
N GLY A 157 -6.02 1.93 -6.41
CA GLY A 157 -6.16 1.28 -7.71
C GLY A 157 -7.61 0.99 -8.11
N PHE A 158 -8.61 1.42 -7.29
CA PHE A 158 -10.04 1.24 -7.51
C PHE A 158 -10.80 2.56 -7.66
N GLY A 159 -10.16 3.70 -7.41
CA GLY A 159 -10.76 5.04 -7.45
C GLY A 159 -10.77 5.69 -8.84
N GLY A 160 -10.44 4.95 -9.91
CA GLY A 160 -10.41 5.48 -11.27
C GLY A 160 -9.07 6.09 -11.71
N GLY A 161 -8.10 6.24 -10.78
CA GLY A 161 -6.73 6.70 -11.06
C GLY A 161 -5.66 5.82 -10.39
N GLY A 162 -4.40 6.15 -10.64
CA GLY A 162 -3.23 5.51 -10.06
C GLY A 162 -2.16 6.53 -9.71
N ALA A 163 -0.96 6.06 -9.35
CA ALA A 163 0.17 6.93 -9.09
C ALA A 163 0.56 7.72 -10.33
N THR A 164 0.84 9.00 -10.15
CA THR A 164 1.46 9.87 -11.15
C THR A 164 2.87 10.25 -10.72
N ARG A 165 3.69 10.67 -11.68
CA ARG A 165 5.06 11.14 -11.38
C ARG A 165 5.02 12.44 -10.57
N GLU A 166 4.03 13.27 -10.85
CA GLU A 166 3.75 14.53 -10.17
C GLU A 166 3.39 14.30 -8.69
N ASP A 167 2.51 13.32 -8.40
CA ASP A 167 2.13 12.97 -7.02
C ASP A 167 3.33 12.48 -6.20
N VAL A 168 4.18 11.61 -6.77
CA VAL A 168 5.36 11.11 -6.06
C VAL A 168 6.37 12.22 -5.81
N ALA A 169 6.58 13.13 -6.78
CA ALA A 169 7.45 14.30 -6.61
C ALA A 169 6.89 15.26 -5.55
N LEU A 170 5.56 15.50 -5.55
CA LEU A 170 4.88 16.31 -4.54
C LEU A 170 5.06 15.71 -3.14
N PHE A 171 4.86 14.40 -2.98
CA PHE A 171 5.09 13.73 -1.69
C PHE A 171 6.54 13.89 -1.24
N LYS A 172 7.51 13.65 -2.15
CA LYS A 172 8.94 13.75 -1.84
C LYS A 172 9.33 15.12 -1.33
N ALA A 173 8.69 16.17 -1.83
CA ALA A 173 8.94 17.56 -1.42
C ALA A 173 8.28 17.93 -0.07
N ASN A 174 7.22 17.21 0.36
CA ASN A 174 6.35 17.68 1.46
C ASN A 174 6.26 16.72 2.65
N VAL A 175 6.65 15.45 2.54
CA VAL A 175 6.66 14.54 3.70
C VAL A 175 7.89 14.76 4.58
N ALA A 176 7.76 14.48 5.87
CA ALA A 176 8.90 14.46 6.77
C ALA A 176 9.91 13.37 6.39
N PRO A 177 11.21 13.51 6.69
CA PRO A 177 12.27 12.58 6.27
C PRO A 177 12.08 11.12 6.71
N HIS A 178 11.30 10.87 7.77
CA HIS A 178 11.03 9.54 8.28
C HIS A 178 9.88 8.84 7.56
N VAL A 179 9.04 9.58 6.80
CA VAL A 179 7.92 9.03 6.05
C VAL A 179 8.39 8.60 4.66
N LYS A 180 8.15 7.36 4.33
CA LYS A 180 8.43 6.75 3.04
C LYS A 180 7.24 6.87 2.10
N ILE A 181 7.49 6.69 0.80
CA ILE A 181 6.48 6.84 -0.24
C ILE A 181 6.20 5.50 -0.91
N LYS A 182 4.90 5.13 -1.01
CA LYS A 182 4.45 4.00 -1.81
C LYS A 182 3.65 4.51 -3.02
N ALA A 183 4.16 4.25 -4.22
CA ALA A 183 3.42 4.43 -5.46
C ALA A 183 2.60 3.18 -5.76
N ALA A 184 1.30 3.33 -6.05
CA ALA A 184 0.41 2.21 -6.34
C ALA A 184 -0.63 2.57 -7.42
N GLY A 185 -1.03 1.57 -8.22
CA GLY A 185 -1.88 1.78 -9.39
C GLY A 185 -1.13 2.41 -10.56
N GLY A 186 -1.49 2.06 -11.78
CA GLY A 186 -0.89 2.65 -12.99
C GLY A 186 0.53 2.20 -13.35
N ILE A 187 1.20 1.42 -12.52
CA ILE A 187 2.57 0.92 -12.80
C ILE A 187 2.46 -0.24 -13.80
N ALA A 188 2.66 0.06 -15.08
CA ALA A 188 2.37 -0.86 -16.17
C ALA A 188 3.57 -1.73 -16.59
N ASN A 189 4.80 -1.23 -16.44
CA ASN A 189 6.02 -1.84 -16.94
C ASN A 189 7.22 -1.48 -16.05
N LEU A 190 8.40 -2.02 -16.40
CA LEU A 190 9.65 -1.79 -15.66
C LEU A 190 10.11 -0.33 -15.70
N GLN A 191 9.86 0.38 -16.82
CA GLN A 191 10.24 1.78 -16.94
C GLN A 191 9.44 2.66 -15.97
N ASP A 192 8.12 2.45 -15.87
CA ASP A 192 7.30 3.15 -14.88
C ASP A 192 7.79 2.89 -13.45
N ALA A 193 8.10 1.62 -13.13
CA ALA A 193 8.61 1.24 -11.82
C ALA A 193 9.93 1.97 -11.50
N GLU A 194 10.87 1.98 -12.44
CA GLU A 194 12.16 2.65 -12.30
C GLU A 194 11.99 4.17 -12.15
N ASP A 195 11.09 4.79 -12.92
CA ASP A 195 10.81 6.22 -12.84
C ASP A 195 10.27 6.60 -11.46
N PHE A 196 9.29 5.87 -10.92
CA PHE A 196 8.77 6.12 -9.58
C PHE A 196 9.84 5.99 -8.49
N LEU A 197 10.71 4.97 -8.60
CA LEU A 197 11.80 4.80 -7.64
C LEU A 197 12.83 5.92 -7.72
N LYS A 198 13.17 6.40 -8.93
CA LYS A 198 14.06 7.56 -9.12
C LYS A 198 13.47 8.85 -8.59
N LEU A 199 12.15 9.03 -8.66
CA LEU A 199 11.43 10.19 -8.12
C LEU A 199 11.30 10.16 -6.59
N GLY A 200 11.67 9.06 -5.94
CA GLY A 200 11.71 8.96 -4.49
C GLY A 200 10.67 8.01 -3.87
N ALA A 201 9.98 7.19 -4.67
CA ALA A 201 9.18 6.10 -4.10
C ALA A 201 10.11 5.04 -3.47
N ASP A 202 9.76 4.59 -2.28
CA ASP A 202 10.47 3.52 -1.55
C ASP A 202 9.83 2.16 -1.77
N ARG A 203 8.55 2.14 -2.18
CA ARG A 203 7.74 0.94 -2.36
C ARG A 203 6.82 1.08 -3.57
N LEU A 204 6.53 -0.03 -4.24
CA LEU A 204 5.63 -0.10 -5.38
C LEU A 204 4.50 -1.09 -5.13
N GLY A 205 3.24 -0.68 -5.35
CA GLY A 205 2.08 -1.57 -5.28
C GLY A 205 1.67 -2.00 -6.69
N THR A 206 2.04 -3.20 -7.12
CA THR A 206 1.78 -3.69 -8.47
C THR A 206 1.84 -5.22 -8.55
N SER A 207 1.11 -5.80 -9.52
CA SER A 207 1.25 -7.22 -9.92
C SER A 207 2.01 -7.37 -11.23
N ARG A 208 2.21 -6.29 -11.99
CA ARG A 208 2.71 -6.35 -13.38
C ARG A 208 4.22 -6.58 -13.46
N ILE A 209 4.99 -6.11 -12.47
CA ILE A 209 6.44 -6.26 -12.48
C ILE A 209 6.86 -7.73 -12.33
N VAL A 210 6.20 -8.49 -11.44
CA VAL A 210 6.44 -9.94 -11.34
C VAL A 210 6.04 -10.66 -12.64
N LYS A 211 4.96 -10.22 -13.29
CA LYS A 211 4.55 -10.76 -14.60
C LYS A 211 5.62 -10.49 -15.67
N ALA A 212 6.18 -9.28 -15.69
CA ALA A 212 7.28 -8.94 -16.61
C ALA A 212 8.54 -9.79 -16.34
N ALA A 213 8.90 -9.97 -15.06
CA ALA A 213 10.03 -10.82 -14.68
C ALA A 213 9.84 -12.29 -15.16
N LYS A 214 8.63 -12.82 -15.03
CA LYS A 214 8.30 -14.17 -15.56
C LYS A 214 8.42 -14.28 -17.07
N ALA A 215 8.01 -13.25 -17.82
CA ALA A 215 8.14 -13.22 -19.28
C ALA A 215 9.61 -13.20 -19.70
N MET A 216 10.43 -12.39 -19.04
CA MET A 216 11.88 -12.34 -19.30
C MET A 216 12.59 -13.68 -19.05
N GLU A 217 12.22 -14.45 -18.03
CA GLU A 217 12.77 -15.79 -17.77
C GLU A 217 12.41 -16.81 -18.86
N LYS A 218 11.27 -16.62 -19.53
CA LYS A 218 10.82 -17.49 -20.62
C LYS A 218 11.39 -17.11 -21.97
N GLY A 219 12.09 -15.97 -22.08
CA GLY A 219 12.62 -15.43 -23.32
C GLY A 219 11.55 -14.82 -24.24
N GLU A 220 10.41 -14.41 -23.65
CA GLU A 220 9.31 -13.71 -24.32
C GLU A 220 9.49 -12.18 -24.26
#